data_656b7a9c75e541185bcd12b3a79ba972
#
_entry.id   656b7a9c75e541185bcd12b3a79ba972
#
_cell.length_a   1.000
_cell.length_b   1.000
_cell.length_c   1.000
_cell.angle_alpha   90.00
_cell.angle_beta   90.00
_cell.angle_gamma   90.00
#
_symmetry.space_group_name_H-M   'P 1'
#
loop_
_entity.id
_entity.type
_entity.pdbx_description
1 polymer ?
#
loop_
_entity_poly.entity_id
_entity_poly.type
_entity_poly.pdbx_seq_one_letter_code
_entity_poly.pdbx_strand_id
1 'polypeptide(L)'
;MTGSHAMVSHREPWSETTAAWLAQLVAHDTPVLGICYGHQLLAHALGGEAGNHPAGVEVGTVTVTLEEAAATDPLLRGLPAQFPAHVVHWQSALRLPEGAVRLAGNDHEPVHAFRIGKHAWGVQFHPEFDAEAMRGYIDLLADDLASAGVDPAALRERVGPTDTAAGLLGRFARIVEAHHGS
;
A
#
# COMPACT_ATOMS: atom_id res chain seq x y z
N MET A 1 -4.10 -8.31 -4.25
CA MET A 1 -4.14 -7.44 -5.46
C MET A 1 -2.93 -6.54 -5.44
N THR A 2 -2.15 -6.51 -6.52
CA THR A 2 -0.87 -5.79 -6.62
C THR A 2 -1.01 -4.39 -7.20
N GLY A 3 0.11 -3.70 -7.38
CA GLY A 3 0.21 -2.39 -8.01
C GLY A 3 -0.17 -2.40 -9.49
N SER A 4 -0.41 -1.21 -10.04
CA SER A 4 -0.69 -0.92 -11.44
C SER A 4 -0.19 0.47 -11.78
N HIS A 5 0.19 0.72 -13.04
CA HIS A 5 0.46 2.06 -13.56
C HIS A 5 -0.82 2.88 -13.81
N ALA A 6 -2.00 2.25 -13.73
CA ALA A 6 -3.28 2.96 -13.84
C ALA A 6 -3.54 3.83 -12.61
N MET A 7 -4.42 4.81 -12.77
CA MET A 7 -4.85 5.72 -11.70
C MET A 7 -6.28 5.37 -11.29
N VAL A 8 -6.51 5.10 -10.00
CA VAL A 8 -7.86 4.76 -9.49
C VAL A 8 -8.86 5.88 -9.79
N SER A 9 -8.42 7.13 -9.72
CA SER A 9 -9.27 8.30 -10.03
C SER A 9 -9.78 8.36 -11.46
N HIS A 10 -9.16 7.65 -12.42
CA HIS A 10 -9.62 7.58 -13.80
C HIS A 10 -10.84 6.67 -13.99
N ARG A 11 -11.16 5.83 -13.00
CA ARG A 11 -12.34 4.95 -12.97
C ARG A 11 -12.51 4.13 -14.24
N GLU A 12 -11.42 3.54 -14.70
CA GLU A 12 -11.43 2.65 -15.86
C GLU A 12 -12.45 1.50 -15.66
N PRO A 13 -13.18 1.06 -16.69
CA PRO A 13 -14.22 0.04 -16.53
C PRO A 13 -13.78 -1.25 -15.86
N TRP A 14 -12.56 -1.70 -16.16
CA TRP A 14 -11.97 -2.89 -15.50
C TRP A 14 -11.69 -2.64 -14.01
N SER A 15 -11.28 -1.42 -13.67
CA SER A 15 -11.01 -1.00 -12.29
C SER A 15 -12.29 -0.97 -11.47
N GLU A 16 -13.37 -0.38 -11.99
CA GLU A 16 -14.68 -0.36 -11.31
C GLU A 16 -15.26 -1.76 -11.15
N THR A 17 -15.08 -2.65 -12.15
CA THR A 17 -15.45 -4.06 -12.05
C THR A 17 -14.66 -4.75 -10.93
N THR A 18 -13.36 -4.49 -10.84
CA THR A 18 -12.50 -5.04 -9.79
C THR A 18 -12.85 -4.48 -8.42
N ALA A 19 -13.20 -3.19 -8.32
CA ALA A 19 -13.66 -2.56 -7.09
C ALA A 19 -14.95 -3.22 -6.58
N ALA A 20 -15.93 -3.45 -7.46
CA ALA A 20 -17.16 -4.15 -7.11
C ALA A 20 -16.88 -5.58 -6.61
N TRP A 21 -15.95 -6.29 -7.22
CA TRP A 21 -15.52 -7.62 -6.76
C TRP A 21 -14.83 -7.57 -5.40
N LEU A 22 -13.91 -6.61 -5.17
CA LEU A 22 -13.27 -6.41 -3.87
C LEU A 22 -14.28 -6.16 -2.76
N ALA A 23 -15.30 -5.33 -3.01
CA ALA A 23 -16.37 -5.08 -2.06
C ALA A 23 -17.12 -6.38 -1.67
N GLN A 24 -17.36 -7.27 -2.64
CA GLN A 24 -17.97 -8.57 -2.38
C GLN A 24 -17.06 -9.47 -1.55
N LEU A 25 -15.76 -9.54 -1.84
CA LEU A 25 -14.80 -10.31 -1.04
C LEU A 25 -14.80 -9.87 0.42
N VAL A 26 -14.76 -8.56 0.65
CA VAL A 26 -14.80 -8.00 2.01
C VAL A 26 -16.13 -8.32 2.70
N ALA A 27 -17.26 -8.20 2.01
CA ALA A 27 -18.59 -8.54 2.55
C ALA A 27 -18.70 -10.02 2.95
N HIS A 28 -17.97 -10.91 2.27
CA HIS A 28 -17.89 -12.34 2.59
C HIS A 28 -16.75 -12.69 3.56
N ASP A 29 -16.12 -11.71 4.17
CA ASP A 29 -14.99 -11.86 5.10
C ASP A 29 -13.77 -12.59 4.50
N THR A 30 -13.66 -12.63 3.18
CA THR A 30 -12.53 -13.24 2.47
C THR A 30 -11.25 -12.43 2.71
N PRO A 31 -10.10 -13.07 3.04
CA PRO A 31 -8.85 -12.34 3.23
C PRO A 31 -8.41 -11.60 1.96
N VAL A 32 -8.18 -10.30 2.08
CA VAL A 32 -7.72 -9.41 0.99
C VAL A 32 -6.50 -8.63 1.43
N LEU A 33 -5.47 -8.59 0.58
CA LEU A 33 -4.35 -7.64 0.68
C LEU A 33 -4.28 -6.83 -0.60
N GLY A 34 -4.56 -5.52 -0.50
CA GLY A 34 -4.35 -4.54 -1.56
C GLY A 34 -2.97 -3.88 -1.41
N ILE A 35 -2.17 -3.88 -2.48
CA ILE A 35 -0.83 -3.30 -2.52
C ILE A 35 -0.83 -2.12 -3.49
N CYS A 36 -0.37 -0.95 -3.09
CA CYS A 36 -0.25 0.28 -3.88
C CYS A 36 -1.58 0.62 -4.58
N TYR A 37 -1.71 0.37 -5.88
CA TYR A 37 -2.98 0.53 -6.60
C TYR A 37 -4.12 -0.25 -5.93
N GLY A 38 -3.85 -1.49 -5.47
CA GLY A 38 -4.82 -2.32 -4.76
C GLY A 38 -5.25 -1.75 -3.42
N HIS A 39 -4.37 -1.06 -2.70
CA HIS A 39 -4.69 -0.32 -1.48
C HIS A 39 -5.67 0.83 -1.76
N GLN A 40 -5.38 1.64 -2.77
CA GLN A 40 -6.22 2.75 -3.20
C GLN A 40 -7.58 2.27 -3.71
N LEU A 41 -7.57 1.20 -4.52
CA LEU A 41 -8.80 0.61 -5.07
C LEU A 41 -9.67 -0.03 -3.97
N LEU A 42 -9.08 -0.65 -2.96
CA LEU A 42 -9.80 -1.18 -1.80
C LEU A 42 -10.49 -0.06 -1.02
N ALA A 43 -9.81 1.07 -0.80
CA ALA A 43 -10.42 2.24 -0.18
C ALA A 43 -11.59 2.76 -1.01
N HIS A 44 -11.41 2.95 -2.32
CA HIS A 44 -12.44 3.38 -3.25
C HIS A 44 -13.64 2.43 -3.28
N ALA A 45 -13.40 1.12 -3.38
CA ALA A 45 -14.44 0.08 -3.47
C ALA A 45 -15.42 0.08 -2.29
N LEU A 46 -14.98 0.56 -1.13
CA LEU A 46 -15.75 0.54 0.11
C LEU A 46 -16.26 1.93 0.54
N GLY A 47 -16.25 2.89 -0.39
CA GLY A 47 -16.82 4.23 -0.18
C GLY A 47 -15.82 5.25 0.38
N GLY A 48 -14.53 4.94 0.40
CA GLY A 48 -13.45 5.88 0.59
C GLY A 48 -13.18 6.71 -0.68
N GLU A 49 -12.05 7.41 -0.70
CA GLU A 49 -11.64 8.25 -1.83
C GLU A 49 -10.17 8.02 -2.14
N ALA A 50 -9.85 7.77 -3.42
CA ALA A 50 -8.49 7.71 -3.93
C ALA A 50 -8.27 8.80 -4.97
N GLY A 51 -7.11 9.43 -4.96
CA GLY A 51 -6.79 10.53 -5.86
C GLY A 51 -5.34 10.97 -5.76
N ASN A 52 -4.97 11.98 -6.53
CA ASN A 52 -3.62 12.52 -6.53
C ASN A 52 -3.23 13.02 -5.13
N HIS A 53 -2.07 12.59 -4.67
CA HIS A 53 -1.56 13.01 -3.36
C HIS A 53 -1.24 14.52 -3.37
N PRO A 54 -1.73 15.32 -2.40
CA PRO A 54 -1.56 16.77 -2.41
C PRO A 54 -0.10 17.21 -2.30
N ALA A 55 0.78 16.41 -1.67
CA ALA A 55 2.21 16.67 -1.57
C ALA A 55 3.02 16.10 -2.76
N GLY A 56 2.35 15.53 -3.78
CA GLY A 56 3.00 14.98 -4.96
C GLY A 56 3.45 13.53 -4.79
N VAL A 57 4.45 13.13 -5.58
CA VAL A 57 4.95 11.76 -5.65
C VAL A 57 5.77 11.38 -4.40
N GLU A 58 5.60 10.15 -3.94
CA GLU A 58 6.51 9.51 -2.97
C GLU A 58 7.17 8.30 -3.63
N VAL A 59 8.51 8.28 -3.69
CA VAL A 59 9.30 7.25 -4.37
C VAL A 59 10.58 6.93 -3.60
N GLY A 60 10.96 5.66 -3.56
CA GLY A 60 12.20 5.18 -2.95
C GLY A 60 12.00 4.33 -1.71
N THR A 61 12.99 4.29 -0.84
CA THR A 61 12.90 3.66 0.47
C THR A 61 12.53 4.71 1.51
N VAL A 62 11.37 4.55 2.13
CA VAL A 62 10.85 5.46 3.16
C VAL A 62 10.70 4.76 4.49
N THR A 63 10.62 5.53 5.57
CA THR A 63 10.29 5.00 6.90
C THR A 63 8.77 5.01 7.07
N VAL A 64 8.20 3.85 7.36
CA VAL A 64 6.80 3.67 7.73
C VAL A 64 6.71 3.57 9.25
N THR A 65 5.83 4.36 9.86
CA THR A 65 5.57 4.38 11.30
C THR A 65 4.23 3.72 11.59
N LEU A 66 4.22 2.75 12.51
CA LEU A 66 3.01 2.06 12.95
C LEU A 66 2.19 2.95 13.90
N GLU A 67 0.87 2.92 13.72
CA GLU A 67 -0.10 3.49 14.66
C GLU A 67 -0.32 2.54 15.85
N GLU A 68 -0.89 3.05 16.95
CA GLU A 68 -1.21 2.26 18.14
C GLU A 68 -2.08 1.04 17.81
N ALA A 69 -3.05 1.19 16.90
CA ALA A 69 -3.94 0.11 16.47
C ALA A 69 -3.21 -1.08 15.83
N ALA A 70 -2.02 -0.88 15.28
CA ALA A 70 -1.20 -1.95 14.69
C ALA A 70 -0.69 -2.96 15.74
N ALA A 71 -0.60 -2.56 17.02
CA ALA A 71 -0.11 -3.45 18.09
C ALA A 71 -0.96 -4.71 18.27
N THR A 72 -2.26 -4.64 17.94
CA THR A 72 -3.20 -5.77 18.04
C THR A 72 -3.66 -6.29 16.68
N ASP A 73 -3.23 -5.67 15.59
CA ASP A 73 -3.64 -6.04 14.23
C ASP A 73 -3.03 -7.39 13.81
N PRO A 74 -3.81 -8.33 13.27
CA PRO A 74 -3.31 -9.67 12.90
C PRO A 74 -2.15 -9.66 11.90
N LEU A 75 -2.11 -8.68 10.97
CA LEU A 75 -1.06 -8.58 9.97
C LEU A 75 0.20 -7.88 10.51
N LEU A 76 0.05 -6.82 11.33
CA LEU A 76 1.14 -5.92 11.70
C LEU A 76 1.67 -6.11 13.13
N ARG A 77 0.93 -6.78 14.02
CA ARG A 77 1.35 -6.98 15.42
C ARG A 77 2.77 -7.57 15.53
N GLY A 78 3.55 -7.04 16.46
CA GLY A 78 4.90 -7.52 16.74
C GLY A 78 5.94 -7.09 15.70
N LEU A 79 5.59 -6.21 14.75
CA LEU A 79 6.58 -5.50 13.93
C LEU A 79 7.23 -4.36 14.74
N PRO A 80 8.44 -3.90 14.35
CA PRO A 80 9.02 -2.69 14.89
C PRO A 80 8.10 -1.49 14.70
N ALA A 81 8.11 -0.54 15.64
CA ALA A 81 7.28 0.67 15.56
C ALA A 81 7.56 1.49 14.28
N GLN A 82 8.78 1.38 13.75
CA GLN A 82 9.19 1.96 12.47
C GLN A 82 9.99 0.94 11.67
N PHE A 83 9.79 0.92 10.36
CA PHE A 83 10.54 0.06 9.46
C PHE A 83 10.65 0.68 8.06
N PRO A 84 11.72 0.35 7.30
CA PRO A 84 11.85 0.78 5.92
C PRO A 84 10.92 -0.01 5.00
N ALA A 85 10.36 0.69 4.01
CA ALA A 85 9.54 0.09 2.95
C ALA A 85 9.78 0.81 1.61
N HIS A 86 9.60 0.10 0.50
CA HIS A 86 9.68 0.68 -0.84
C HIS A 86 8.33 1.25 -1.26
N VAL A 87 8.34 2.43 -1.85
CA VAL A 87 7.15 3.12 -2.35
C VAL A 87 7.39 3.67 -3.74
N VAL A 88 6.32 3.71 -4.53
CA VAL A 88 6.24 4.42 -5.81
C VAL A 88 4.78 4.77 -6.08
N HIS A 89 4.37 5.98 -5.76
CA HIS A 89 2.97 6.38 -5.98
C HIS A 89 2.80 7.88 -6.14
N TRP A 90 1.84 8.28 -6.98
CA TRP A 90 1.32 9.63 -7.19
C TRP A 90 -0.05 9.81 -6.57
N GLN A 91 -0.79 8.71 -6.44
CA GLN A 91 -2.11 8.68 -5.81
C GLN A 91 -2.05 8.04 -4.44
N SER A 92 -3.04 8.35 -3.63
CA SER A 92 -3.18 7.91 -2.24
C SER A 92 -4.65 7.62 -1.92
N ALA A 93 -4.89 6.91 -0.83
CA ALA A 93 -6.19 6.82 -0.20
C ALA A 93 -6.44 8.11 0.61
N LEU A 94 -7.03 9.13 -0.05
CA LEU A 94 -7.25 10.47 0.54
C LEU A 94 -8.27 10.46 1.68
N ARG A 95 -9.23 9.53 1.63
CA ARG A 95 -10.21 9.31 2.68
C ARG A 95 -10.50 7.82 2.79
N LEU A 96 -10.31 7.30 4.00
CA LEU A 96 -10.64 5.90 4.28
C LEU A 96 -12.16 5.68 4.32
N PRO A 97 -12.63 4.46 3.97
CA PRO A 97 -14.02 4.08 4.15
C PRO A 97 -14.43 4.08 5.62
N GLU A 98 -15.74 4.22 5.87
CA GLU A 98 -16.27 4.14 7.23
C GLU A 98 -15.95 2.79 7.88
N GLY A 99 -15.52 2.81 9.14
CA GLY A 99 -15.12 1.62 9.88
C GLY A 99 -13.72 1.09 9.57
N ALA A 100 -12.98 1.74 8.67
CA ALA A 100 -11.58 1.40 8.46
C ALA A 100 -10.71 1.90 9.62
N VAL A 101 -9.70 1.11 9.95
CA VAL A 101 -8.70 1.39 10.98
C VAL A 101 -7.39 1.72 10.30
N ARG A 102 -6.88 2.94 10.50
CA ARG A 102 -5.52 3.31 10.05
C ARG A 102 -4.50 2.58 10.92
N LEU A 103 -3.50 2.00 10.27
CA LEU A 103 -2.50 1.15 10.93
C LEU A 103 -1.07 1.67 10.80
N ALA A 104 -0.76 2.43 9.76
CA ALA A 104 0.56 3.00 9.55
C ALA A 104 0.51 4.24 8.66
N GLY A 105 1.51 5.11 8.81
CA GLY A 105 1.70 6.30 7.99
C GLY A 105 3.13 6.85 8.12
N ASN A 106 3.39 7.96 7.44
CA ASN A 106 4.55 8.82 7.65
C ASN A 106 4.16 10.29 7.42
N ASP A 107 5.13 11.22 7.43
CA ASP A 107 4.87 12.66 7.26
C ASP A 107 4.36 13.02 5.86
N HIS A 108 4.70 12.22 4.83
CA HIS A 108 4.22 12.41 3.47
C HIS A 108 2.89 11.71 3.25
N GLU A 109 2.83 10.39 3.52
CA GLU A 109 1.65 9.54 3.31
C GLU A 109 1.01 9.17 4.65
N PRO A 110 -0.10 9.81 5.03
CA PRO A 110 -0.76 9.52 6.30
C PRO A 110 -1.35 8.12 6.38
N VAL A 111 -1.59 7.46 5.24
CA VAL A 111 -2.26 6.16 5.17
C VAL A 111 -1.39 5.14 4.43
N HIS A 112 -0.24 4.80 5.00
CA HIS A 112 0.58 3.70 4.46
C HIS A 112 -0.03 2.32 4.67
N ALA A 113 -0.87 2.14 5.69
CA ALA A 113 -1.63 0.92 5.88
C ALA A 113 -2.96 1.18 6.58
N PHE A 114 -3.98 0.43 6.17
CA PHE A 114 -5.26 0.37 6.87
C PHE A 114 -5.84 -1.04 6.84
N ARG A 115 -6.80 -1.32 7.73
CA ARG A 115 -7.64 -2.51 7.71
C ARG A 115 -9.12 -2.10 7.70
N ILE A 116 -9.91 -2.85 6.97
CA ILE A 116 -11.39 -2.76 6.99
C ILE A 116 -11.97 -4.15 7.21
N GLY A 117 -13.00 -4.24 8.05
CA GLY A 117 -13.50 -5.54 8.48
C GLY A 117 -12.45 -6.33 9.28
N LYS A 118 -12.49 -7.66 9.19
CA LYS A 118 -11.56 -8.54 9.92
C LYS A 118 -10.31 -8.89 9.13
N HIS A 119 -10.46 -9.11 7.81
CA HIS A 119 -9.45 -9.76 6.99
C HIS A 119 -9.09 -9.01 5.70
N ALA A 120 -9.41 -7.71 5.59
CA ALA A 120 -9.04 -6.91 4.43
C ALA A 120 -8.06 -5.79 4.81
N TRP A 121 -6.87 -5.79 4.21
CA TRP A 121 -5.81 -4.81 4.42
C TRP A 121 -5.43 -4.12 3.12
N GLY A 122 -5.10 -2.84 3.23
CA GLY A 122 -4.42 -2.09 2.20
C GLY A 122 -3.07 -1.61 2.70
N VAL A 123 -2.02 -1.76 1.88
CA VAL A 123 -0.69 -1.19 2.11
C VAL A 123 -0.26 -0.37 0.88
N GLN A 124 0.16 0.90 1.10
CA GLN A 124 0.57 1.79 0.02
C GLN A 124 1.98 1.45 -0.47
N PHE A 125 2.83 0.91 0.39
CA PHE A 125 4.17 0.44 0.05
C PHE A 125 4.15 -0.92 -0.66
N HIS A 126 5.29 -1.29 -1.26
CA HIS A 126 5.49 -2.51 -2.03
C HIS A 126 6.28 -3.56 -1.25
N PRO A 127 5.62 -4.48 -0.51
CA PRO A 127 6.30 -5.58 0.18
C PRO A 127 6.91 -6.61 -0.78
N GLU A 128 6.49 -6.59 -2.06
CA GLU A 128 6.99 -7.48 -3.11
C GLU A 128 8.27 -6.98 -3.78
N PHE A 129 8.69 -5.74 -3.54
CA PHE A 129 9.91 -5.19 -4.14
C PHE A 129 11.12 -5.47 -3.25
N ASP A 130 12.21 -5.88 -3.88
CA ASP A 130 13.54 -5.79 -3.32
C ASP A 130 14.25 -4.48 -3.73
N ALA A 131 15.48 -4.29 -3.25
CA ALA A 131 16.25 -3.09 -3.55
C ALA A 131 16.61 -2.97 -5.05
N GLU A 132 16.75 -4.09 -5.77
CA GLU A 132 17.03 -4.09 -7.22
C GLU A 132 15.81 -3.63 -8.01
N ALA A 133 14.63 -4.18 -7.70
CA ALA A 133 13.36 -3.76 -8.29
C ALA A 133 13.11 -2.26 -8.05
N MET A 134 13.34 -1.76 -6.82
CA MET A 134 13.15 -0.35 -6.51
C MET A 134 14.09 0.56 -7.31
N ARG A 135 15.38 0.18 -7.45
CA ARG A 135 16.32 0.93 -8.31
C ARG A 135 15.89 0.92 -9.77
N GLY A 136 15.43 -0.23 -10.27
CA GLY A 136 14.90 -0.35 -11.63
C GLY A 136 13.69 0.56 -11.89
N TYR A 137 12.77 0.69 -10.91
CA TYR A 137 11.64 1.63 -11.00
C TYR A 137 12.10 3.09 -10.99
N ILE A 138 13.07 3.46 -10.15
CA ILE A 138 13.63 4.82 -10.16
C ILE A 138 14.26 5.14 -11.51
N ASP A 139 15.03 4.20 -12.08
CA ASP A 139 15.66 4.39 -13.40
C ASP A 139 14.61 4.50 -14.51
N LEU A 140 13.54 3.70 -14.47
CA LEU A 140 12.43 3.74 -15.44
C LEU A 140 11.67 5.08 -15.39
N LEU A 141 11.50 5.64 -14.20
CA LEU A 141 10.72 6.86 -13.96
C LEU A 141 11.59 8.13 -13.90
N ALA A 142 12.88 8.06 -14.27
CA ALA A 142 13.83 9.14 -14.05
C ALA A 142 13.36 10.49 -14.65
N ASP A 143 12.81 10.49 -15.85
CA ASP A 143 12.33 11.70 -16.52
C ASP A 143 11.09 12.29 -15.82
N ASP A 144 10.16 11.44 -15.39
CA ASP A 144 8.95 11.86 -14.68
C ASP A 144 9.31 12.43 -13.29
N LEU A 145 10.24 11.78 -12.59
CA LEU A 145 10.73 12.23 -11.28
C LEU A 145 11.46 13.58 -11.39
N ALA A 146 12.36 13.72 -12.38
CA ALA A 146 13.05 14.98 -12.64
C ALA A 146 12.05 16.11 -12.97
N SER A 147 11.01 15.81 -13.75
CA SER A 147 9.94 16.77 -14.08
C SER A 147 9.12 17.16 -12.85
N ALA A 148 9.01 16.28 -11.86
CA ALA A 148 8.39 16.54 -10.55
C ALA A 148 9.34 17.23 -9.55
N GLY A 149 10.57 17.57 -9.96
CA GLY A 149 11.58 18.22 -9.09
C GLY A 149 12.30 17.28 -8.13
N VAL A 150 12.24 15.97 -8.39
CA VAL A 150 12.88 14.94 -7.57
C VAL A 150 14.17 14.48 -8.27
N ASP A 151 15.28 14.36 -7.53
CA ASP A 151 16.55 13.85 -8.04
C ASP A 151 16.58 12.32 -8.04
N PRO A 152 16.51 11.64 -9.22
CA PRO A 152 16.48 10.18 -9.29
C PRO A 152 17.80 9.55 -8.80
N ALA A 153 18.94 10.19 -9.01
CA ALA A 153 20.24 9.66 -8.59
C ALA A 153 20.34 9.65 -7.06
N ALA A 154 19.93 10.72 -6.41
CA ALA A 154 19.91 10.79 -4.94
C ALA A 154 18.90 9.80 -4.33
N LEU A 155 17.77 9.54 -4.99
CA LEU A 155 16.83 8.49 -4.55
C LEU A 155 17.46 7.11 -4.65
N ARG A 156 18.08 6.81 -5.78
CA ARG A 156 18.69 5.52 -6.09
C ARG A 156 19.81 5.15 -5.08
N GLU A 157 20.60 6.12 -4.65
CA GLU A 157 21.66 5.93 -3.64
C GLU A 157 21.09 5.56 -2.25
N ARG A 158 19.88 6.05 -1.94
CA ARG A 158 19.22 5.80 -0.65
C ARG A 158 18.40 4.53 -0.59
N VAL A 159 18.31 3.78 -1.70
CA VAL A 159 17.59 2.49 -1.70
C VAL A 159 18.32 1.47 -0.83
N GLY A 160 17.66 1.03 0.23
CA GLY A 160 18.16 0.08 1.23
C GLY A 160 17.31 -1.19 1.33
N PRO A 161 17.66 -2.13 2.24
CA PRO A 161 16.88 -3.34 2.47
C PRO A 161 15.55 -3.03 3.17
N THR A 162 14.50 -3.84 2.86
CA THR A 162 13.14 -3.70 3.40
C THR A 162 12.56 -5.02 3.91
N ASP A 163 13.39 -5.84 4.57
CA ASP A 163 13.04 -7.21 5.01
C ASP A 163 11.78 -7.27 5.87
N THR A 164 11.55 -6.26 6.74
CA THR A 164 10.35 -6.19 7.57
C THR A 164 9.09 -6.03 6.72
N ALA A 165 9.13 -5.15 5.71
CA ALA A 165 8.01 -4.97 4.78
C ALA A 165 7.78 -6.24 3.94
N ALA A 166 8.84 -6.84 3.40
CA ALA A 166 8.77 -8.08 2.62
C ALA A 166 8.16 -9.24 3.42
N GLY A 167 8.45 -9.32 4.70
CA GLY A 167 7.88 -10.32 5.63
C GLY A 167 6.35 -10.29 5.75
N LEU A 168 5.69 -9.19 5.36
CA LEU A 168 4.22 -9.06 5.40
C LEU A 168 3.51 -10.05 4.47
N LEU A 169 4.11 -10.38 3.32
CA LEU A 169 3.50 -11.36 2.39
C LEU A 169 3.38 -12.73 3.05
N GLY A 170 4.42 -13.17 3.76
CA GLY A 170 4.38 -14.43 4.50
C GLY A 170 3.41 -14.41 5.69
N ARG A 171 3.23 -13.26 6.33
CA ARG A 171 2.22 -13.09 7.39
C ARG A 171 0.80 -13.18 6.82
N PHE A 172 0.54 -12.51 5.70
CA PHE A 172 -0.75 -12.57 5.02
C PHE A 172 -1.07 -14.00 4.56
N ALA A 173 -0.10 -14.72 3.99
CA ALA A 173 -0.28 -16.13 3.60
C ALA A 173 -0.75 -16.98 4.78
N ARG A 174 -0.15 -16.84 5.98
CA ARG A 174 -0.58 -17.57 7.17
C ARG A 174 -2.00 -17.21 7.63
N ILE A 175 -2.42 -15.95 7.45
CA ILE A 175 -3.81 -15.53 7.72
C ILE A 175 -4.79 -16.24 6.78
N VAL A 176 -4.45 -16.33 5.49
CA VAL A 176 -5.25 -17.04 4.48
C VAL A 176 -5.36 -18.53 4.81
N GLU A 177 -4.25 -19.18 5.17
CA GLU A 177 -4.23 -20.59 5.56
C GLU A 177 -5.12 -20.86 6.78
N ALA A 178 -5.02 -20.01 7.82
CA ALA A 178 -5.83 -20.12 9.02
C ALA A 178 -7.33 -19.91 8.73
N HIS A 179 -7.66 -19.01 7.82
CA HIS A 179 -9.04 -18.71 7.42
C HIS A 179 -9.70 -19.89 6.69
N HIS A 180 -8.94 -20.62 5.85
CA HIS A 180 -9.46 -21.80 5.12
C HIS A 180 -9.53 -23.06 5.99
N GLY A 181 -8.83 -23.12 7.12
CA GLY A 181 -8.82 -24.25 8.05
C GLY A 181 -9.86 -24.16 9.16
N SER A 182 -10.66 -23.10 9.18
CA SER A 182 -11.75 -22.85 10.17
C SER A 182 -13.10 -23.14 9.57
#